data_319df252a68de14a6806894744ce8d05
#
_entry.id   319df252a68de14a6806894744ce8d05
#
_cell.length_a   1.000
_cell.length_b   1.000
_cell.length_c   1.000
_cell.angle_alpha   90.00
_cell.angle_beta   90.00
_cell.angle_gamma   90.00
#
_symmetry.space_group_name_H-M   'P 1'
#
loop_
_entity.id
_entity.type
_entity.pdbx_description
1 polymer ?
#
loop_
_entity_poly.entity_id
_entity_poly.type
_entity_poly.pdbx_seq_one_letter_code
_entity_poly.pdbx_strand_id
1 'polypeptide(L)'
;MKAALLYGPRDLRIEEVKEPDASENWALVKTVAVGICGTDKAFYTGTYELFKRPLVLGHEILGEVVEPPSLQGKLVVPEINFPCWRCEICREGLYVHCPHKRTLGIDFDGGMAEYFIAPLSALHVVDLDLLAAVAVEPLAAIINALDQFPPLT
;
A
#
# COMPACT_ATOMS: atom_id res chain seq x y z
N MET A 1 -16.19 4.13 -8.62
CA MET A 1 -15.04 3.32 -9.09
C MET A 1 -15.25 1.85 -8.76
N LYS A 2 -14.63 0.94 -9.52
CA LYS A 2 -14.64 -0.49 -9.18
C LYS A 2 -13.55 -0.81 -8.15
N ALA A 3 -13.89 -1.67 -7.18
CA ALA A 3 -12.94 -2.17 -6.18
C ALA A 3 -13.20 -3.64 -5.88
N ALA A 4 -12.13 -4.38 -5.55
CA ALA A 4 -12.21 -5.75 -5.05
C ALA A 4 -12.24 -5.72 -3.52
N LEU A 5 -13.39 -5.97 -2.93
CA LEU A 5 -13.66 -5.91 -1.51
C LEU A 5 -13.70 -7.32 -0.90
N LEU A 6 -12.82 -7.55 0.07
CA LEU A 6 -12.82 -8.80 0.85
C LEU A 6 -13.66 -8.61 2.12
N TYR A 7 -14.79 -9.32 2.20
CA TYR A 7 -15.73 -9.31 3.33
C TYR A 7 -15.37 -10.32 4.43
N GLY A 8 -14.67 -11.38 4.04
CA GLY A 8 -14.24 -12.45 4.91
C GLY A 8 -13.58 -13.57 4.11
N PRO A 9 -13.24 -14.70 4.74
CA PRO A 9 -12.59 -15.80 4.06
C PRO A 9 -13.38 -16.27 2.82
N ARG A 10 -12.70 -16.23 1.65
CA ARG A 10 -13.24 -16.62 0.33
C ARG A 10 -14.45 -15.79 -0.15
N ASP A 11 -14.73 -14.65 0.48
CA ASP A 11 -15.82 -13.73 0.10
C ASP A 11 -15.22 -12.44 -0.47
N LEU A 12 -14.65 -12.51 -1.67
CA LEU A 12 -14.13 -11.40 -2.44
C LEU A 12 -15.17 -11.00 -3.50
N ARG A 13 -15.54 -9.71 -3.50
CA ARG A 13 -16.55 -9.17 -4.42
C ARG A 13 -16.00 -7.97 -5.17
N ILE A 14 -16.38 -7.86 -6.46
CA ILE A 14 -16.13 -6.65 -7.25
C ILE A 14 -17.36 -5.76 -7.16
N GLU A 15 -17.20 -4.59 -6.59
CA GLU A 15 -18.32 -3.67 -6.36
C GLU A 15 -17.99 -2.26 -6.84
N GLU A 16 -19.04 -1.49 -7.14
CA GLU A 16 -18.94 -0.04 -7.35
C GLU A 16 -18.95 0.66 -6.00
N VAL A 17 -17.89 1.40 -5.71
CA VAL A 17 -17.74 2.19 -4.48
C VAL A 17 -17.46 3.65 -4.81
N LYS A 18 -17.64 4.53 -3.82
CA LYS A 18 -17.24 5.93 -3.96
C LYS A 18 -15.72 5.99 -4.17
N GLU A 19 -15.28 6.85 -5.07
CA GLU A 19 -13.86 7.18 -5.22
C GLU A 19 -13.36 7.87 -3.94
N PRO A 20 -12.16 7.51 -3.44
CA PRO A 20 -11.64 8.14 -2.23
C PRO A 20 -11.24 9.59 -2.50
N ASP A 21 -11.52 10.46 -1.55
CA ASP A 21 -11.12 11.85 -1.59
C ASP A 21 -9.70 12.00 -1.00
N ALA A 22 -8.77 12.54 -1.77
CA ALA A 22 -7.46 12.91 -1.26
C ALA A 22 -7.57 14.17 -0.41
N SER A 23 -7.14 14.08 0.85
CA SER A 23 -7.03 15.24 1.73
C SER A 23 -5.70 15.97 1.53
N GLU A 24 -5.53 17.13 2.19
CA GLU A 24 -4.24 17.83 2.19
C GLU A 24 -3.09 16.89 2.54
N ASN A 25 -1.97 16.98 1.80
CA ASN A 25 -0.79 16.11 1.88
C ASN A 25 -0.99 14.64 1.49
N TRP A 26 -2.13 14.29 0.88
CA TRP A 26 -2.39 12.99 0.27
C TRP A 26 -2.49 13.10 -1.25
N ALA A 27 -2.21 12.01 -1.93
CA ALA A 27 -2.41 11.90 -3.36
C ALA A 27 -3.58 10.95 -3.67
N LEU A 28 -4.34 11.28 -4.72
CA LEU A 28 -5.18 10.32 -5.42
C LEU A 28 -4.34 9.65 -6.50
N VAL A 29 -4.30 8.34 -6.47
CA VAL A 29 -3.47 7.55 -7.37
C VAL A 29 -4.34 6.54 -8.09
N LYS A 30 -4.25 6.51 -9.42
CA LYS A 30 -4.86 5.50 -10.27
C LYS A 30 -4.00 4.24 -10.24
N THR A 31 -4.57 3.10 -9.94
CA THR A 31 -3.86 1.82 -9.98
C THR A 31 -3.54 1.43 -11.43
N VAL A 32 -2.28 1.20 -11.72
CA VAL A 32 -1.81 0.66 -13.01
C VAL A 32 -1.65 -0.86 -12.92
N ALA A 33 -1.04 -1.32 -11.83
CA ALA A 33 -0.89 -2.74 -11.54
C ALA A 33 -0.76 -2.97 -10.03
N VAL A 34 -1.13 -4.16 -9.58
CA VAL A 34 -0.99 -4.60 -8.20
C VAL A 34 -0.55 -6.06 -8.15
N GLY A 35 0.49 -6.35 -7.36
CA GLY A 35 0.93 -7.70 -7.05
C GLY A 35 0.03 -8.37 -6.01
N ILE A 36 0.05 -9.68 -5.98
CA ILE A 36 -0.69 -10.49 -5.01
C ILE A 36 0.30 -11.09 -4.02
N CYS A 37 0.41 -10.48 -2.85
CA CYS A 37 1.27 -10.92 -1.76
C CYS A 37 0.77 -12.22 -1.09
N GLY A 38 1.65 -12.89 -0.38
CA GLY A 38 1.30 -13.98 0.52
C GLY A 38 0.28 -13.57 1.59
N THR A 39 0.34 -12.32 2.06
CA THR A 39 -0.60 -11.74 3.03
C THR A 39 -2.01 -11.62 2.45
N ASP A 40 -2.16 -11.20 1.19
CA ASP A 40 -3.48 -11.15 0.53
C ASP A 40 -4.12 -12.55 0.45
N LYS A 41 -3.30 -13.56 0.13
CA LYS A 41 -3.74 -14.96 0.12
C LYS A 41 -4.13 -15.45 1.51
N ALA A 42 -3.40 -15.05 2.55
CA ALA A 42 -3.70 -15.42 3.93
C ALA A 42 -5.02 -14.80 4.41
N PHE A 43 -5.29 -13.53 4.09
CA PHE A 43 -6.58 -12.89 4.34
C PHE A 43 -7.71 -13.59 3.56
N TYR A 44 -7.50 -13.86 2.27
CA TYR A 44 -8.51 -14.52 1.43
C TYR A 44 -8.85 -15.93 1.91
N THR A 45 -7.86 -16.70 2.37
CA THR A 45 -8.11 -18.07 2.89
C THR A 45 -8.61 -18.09 4.33
N GLY A 46 -8.47 -16.96 5.06
CA GLY A 46 -8.85 -16.86 6.48
C GLY A 46 -7.80 -17.44 7.43
N THR A 47 -6.58 -17.73 6.94
CA THR A 47 -5.45 -18.12 7.81
C THR A 47 -4.86 -16.95 8.57
N TYR A 48 -5.18 -15.72 8.13
CA TYR A 48 -4.90 -14.49 8.83
C TYR A 48 -6.19 -13.64 8.91
N GLU A 49 -6.49 -13.08 10.09
CA GLU A 49 -7.72 -12.35 10.31
C GLU A 49 -7.65 -10.94 9.73
N LEU A 50 -8.75 -10.49 9.08
CA LEU A 50 -8.89 -9.12 8.57
C LEU A 50 -9.00 -8.12 9.73
N PHE A 51 -8.20 -7.07 9.70
CA PHE A 51 -8.27 -5.96 10.65
C PHE A 51 -9.47 -5.02 10.40
N LYS A 52 -9.96 -4.99 9.15
CA LYS A 52 -11.10 -4.19 8.70
C LYS A 52 -11.99 -5.04 7.78
N ARG A 53 -13.30 -4.84 7.83
CA ARG A 53 -14.26 -5.51 6.95
C ARG A 53 -15.33 -4.54 6.45
N PRO A 54 -15.58 -4.43 5.14
CA PRO A 54 -14.75 -5.02 4.08
C PRO A 54 -13.39 -4.29 3.96
N LEU A 55 -12.43 -4.92 3.27
CA LEU A 55 -11.11 -4.37 3.00
C LEU A 55 -10.80 -4.50 1.51
N VAL A 56 -10.31 -3.43 0.89
CA VAL A 56 -9.62 -3.50 -0.39
C VAL A 56 -8.19 -3.93 -0.15
N LEU A 57 -7.80 -5.08 -0.69
CA LEU A 57 -6.45 -5.65 -0.56
C LEU A 57 -5.46 -4.95 -1.51
N GLY A 58 -4.21 -5.43 -1.48
CA GLY A 58 -3.15 -5.06 -2.41
C GLY A 58 -2.28 -3.91 -1.91
N HIS A 59 -0.98 -4.19 -1.82
CA HIS A 59 0.03 -3.27 -1.32
C HIS A 59 1.34 -3.29 -2.15
N GLU A 60 1.48 -4.20 -3.10
CA GLU A 60 2.57 -4.23 -4.09
C GLU A 60 2.10 -3.47 -5.35
N ILE A 61 2.17 -2.13 -5.37
CA ILE A 61 1.43 -1.31 -6.30
C ILE A 61 2.35 -0.48 -7.21
N LEU A 62 2.02 -0.45 -8.50
CA LEU A 62 2.38 0.62 -9.41
C LEU A 62 1.14 1.47 -9.67
N GLY A 63 1.23 2.77 -9.46
CA GLY A 63 0.15 3.71 -9.73
C GLY A 63 0.59 4.92 -10.53
N GLU A 64 -0.39 5.64 -11.08
CA GLU A 64 -0.20 6.94 -11.73
C GLU A 64 -0.91 8.01 -10.91
N VAL A 65 -0.19 9.08 -10.53
CA VAL A 65 -0.76 10.16 -9.73
C VAL A 65 -1.79 10.94 -10.53
N VAL A 66 -2.99 11.10 -9.96
CA VAL A 66 -4.08 11.92 -10.51
C VAL A 66 -4.08 13.29 -9.83
N GLU A 67 -3.90 13.32 -8.50
CA GLU A 67 -3.79 14.51 -7.67
C GLU A 67 -2.65 14.36 -6.67
N PRO A 68 -1.91 15.41 -6.35
CA PRO A 68 -2.06 16.82 -6.77
C PRO A 68 -1.43 17.10 -8.15
N PRO A 69 -1.74 18.28 -8.76
CA PRO A 69 -1.20 18.66 -10.07
C PRO A 69 0.33 18.64 -10.17
N SER A 70 1.03 18.87 -9.06
CA SER A 70 2.50 18.88 -9.01
C SER A 70 3.15 17.52 -9.33
N LEU A 71 2.41 16.43 -9.15
CA LEU A 71 2.86 15.06 -9.43
C LEU A 71 2.00 14.35 -10.50
N GLN A 72 0.98 15.03 -11.04
CA GLN A 72 0.04 14.43 -11.99
C GLN A 72 0.74 13.76 -13.17
N GLY A 73 0.31 12.54 -13.51
CA GLY A 73 0.86 11.72 -14.58
C GLY A 73 2.18 11.02 -14.23
N LYS A 74 2.73 11.23 -13.03
CA LYS A 74 3.92 10.50 -12.58
C LYS A 74 3.56 9.08 -12.18
N LEU A 75 4.40 8.12 -12.60
CA LEU A 75 4.34 6.75 -12.08
C LEU A 75 5.00 6.70 -10.71
N VAL A 76 4.33 6.02 -9.78
CA VAL A 76 4.76 5.94 -8.38
C VAL A 76 4.57 4.53 -7.81
N VAL A 77 5.45 4.18 -6.88
CA VAL A 77 5.27 3.05 -5.96
C VAL A 77 5.14 3.61 -4.53
N PRO A 78 4.15 3.18 -3.75
CA PRO A 78 3.97 3.66 -2.39
C PRO A 78 4.80 2.84 -1.39
N GLU A 79 5.31 3.50 -0.34
CA GLU A 79 5.53 2.80 0.92
C GLU A 79 4.18 2.39 1.51
N ILE A 80 4.12 1.23 2.12
CA ILE A 80 2.83 0.71 2.61
C ILE A 80 2.50 1.14 4.03
N ASN A 81 3.50 1.53 4.82
CA ASN A 81 3.33 1.92 6.20
C ASN A 81 3.22 3.45 6.33
N PHE A 82 2.07 3.94 6.81
CA PHE A 82 1.78 5.35 7.00
C PHE A 82 1.85 5.71 8.48
N PRO A 83 3.03 6.07 9.01
CA PRO A 83 3.20 6.43 10.42
C PRO A 83 2.53 7.76 10.73
N CYS A 84 2.23 8.02 12.00
CA CYS A 84 1.57 9.26 12.42
C CYS A 84 2.52 10.48 12.48
N TRP A 85 3.83 10.29 12.42
CA TRP A 85 4.92 11.29 12.47
C TRP A 85 4.94 12.18 13.72
N ARG A 86 4.10 11.95 14.73
CA ARG A 86 3.93 12.81 15.90
C ARG A 86 4.08 12.12 17.26
N CYS A 87 4.00 10.79 17.32
CA CYS A 87 4.21 10.03 18.58
C CYS A 87 5.72 9.98 18.92
N GLU A 88 6.02 9.60 20.14
CA GLU A 88 7.39 9.47 20.65
C GLU A 88 8.25 8.54 19.77
N ILE A 89 7.72 7.36 19.45
CA ILE A 89 8.39 6.37 18.59
C ILE A 89 8.77 6.97 17.22
N CYS A 90 7.88 7.76 16.61
CA CYS A 90 8.18 8.43 15.34
C CYS A 90 9.27 9.51 15.51
N ARG A 91 9.30 10.24 16.63
CA ARG A 91 10.31 11.27 16.91
C ARG A 91 11.68 10.67 17.12
N GLU A 92 11.76 9.45 17.61
CA GLU A 92 13.01 8.67 17.75
C GLU A 92 13.49 8.04 16.42
N GLY A 93 12.75 8.25 15.31
CA GLY A 93 13.07 7.69 13.99
C GLY A 93 12.61 6.24 13.80
N LEU A 94 11.93 5.67 14.79
CA LEU A 94 11.44 4.29 14.75
C LEU A 94 10.02 4.20 14.17
N TYR A 95 9.76 4.97 13.10
CA TYR A 95 8.43 5.14 12.52
C TYR A 95 7.77 3.84 12.03
N VAL A 96 8.53 2.80 11.67
CA VAL A 96 8.02 1.47 11.32
C VAL A 96 7.31 0.78 12.50
N HIS A 97 7.66 1.15 13.74
CA HIS A 97 7.04 0.67 14.97
C HIS A 97 5.96 1.62 15.51
N CYS A 98 5.53 2.62 14.72
CA CYS A 98 4.49 3.56 15.12
C CYS A 98 3.20 2.81 15.52
N PRO A 99 2.69 2.98 16.77
CA PRO A 99 1.47 2.30 17.22
C PRO A 99 0.20 2.84 16.55
N HIS A 100 0.30 3.99 15.85
CA HIS A 100 -0.80 4.63 15.14
C HIS A 100 -0.64 4.56 13.62
N LYS A 101 0.26 3.71 13.12
CA LYS A 101 0.45 3.56 11.68
C LYS A 101 -0.79 2.91 11.05
N ARG A 102 -1.04 3.29 9.80
CA ARG A 102 -1.95 2.56 8.90
C ARG A 102 -1.14 1.87 7.83
N THR A 103 -1.57 0.68 7.44
CA THR A 103 -0.86 -0.13 6.47
C THR A 103 -1.75 -0.39 5.27
N LEU A 104 -1.31 0.11 4.10
CA LEU A 104 -2.02 0.03 2.83
C LEU A 104 -2.33 -1.43 2.48
N GLY A 105 -3.58 -1.75 2.14
CA GLY A 105 -4.04 -3.09 1.79
C GLY A 105 -4.12 -4.08 2.98
N ILE A 106 -3.92 -3.62 4.22
CA ILE A 106 -3.92 -4.48 5.43
C ILE A 106 -4.94 -3.98 6.47
N ASP A 107 -4.81 -2.77 6.96
CA ASP A 107 -5.78 -2.11 7.84
C ASP A 107 -6.35 -0.81 7.24
N PHE A 108 -5.83 -0.43 6.08
CA PHE A 108 -6.25 0.68 5.24
C PHE A 108 -6.46 0.18 3.82
N ASP A 109 -7.47 0.71 3.09
CA ASP A 109 -7.81 0.24 1.75
C ASP A 109 -6.63 0.38 0.78
N GLY A 110 -6.34 -0.70 0.06
CA GLY A 110 -5.20 -0.85 -0.82
C GLY A 110 -5.50 -0.65 -2.30
N GLY A 111 -4.61 -1.18 -3.14
CA GLY A 111 -4.60 -0.91 -4.59
C GLY A 111 -5.43 -1.85 -5.45
N MET A 112 -6.12 -2.86 -4.91
CA MET A 112 -7.05 -3.68 -5.72
C MET A 112 -8.36 -2.94 -6.01
N ALA A 113 -8.25 -1.69 -6.46
CA ALA A 113 -9.29 -0.79 -6.89
C ALA A 113 -8.78 0.08 -8.04
N GLU A 114 -9.68 0.78 -8.77
CA GLU A 114 -9.26 1.70 -9.83
C GLU A 114 -8.43 2.87 -9.29
N TYR A 115 -8.72 3.31 -8.04
CA TYR A 115 -7.99 4.38 -7.37
C TYR A 115 -7.77 4.04 -5.90
N PHE A 116 -6.67 4.55 -5.36
CA PHE A 116 -6.36 4.52 -3.93
C PHE A 116 -5.76 5.86 -3.51
N ILE A 117 -5.64 6.10 -2.21
CA ILE A 117 -4.99 7.28 -1.67
C ILE A 117 -3.78 6.88 -0.82
N ALA A 118 -2.73 7.71 -0.89
CA ALA A 118 -1.54 7.56 -0.07
C ALA A 118 -0.97 8.93 0.32
N PRO A 119 -0.29 9.07 1.47
CA PRO A 119 0.42 10.30 1.81
C PRO A 119 1.47 10.62 0.75
N LEU A 120 1.63 11.89 0.40
CA LEU A 120 2.67 12.34 -0.55
C LEU A 120 4.07 11.90 -0.13
N SER A 121 4.33 11.88 1.19
CA SER A 121 5.60 11.44 1.76
C SER A 121 5.89 9.94 1.60
N ALA A 122 4.87 9.15 1.27
CA ALA A 122 4.98 7.70 1.05
C ALA A 122 5.09 7.33 -0.44
N LEU A 123 5.11 8.30 -1.36
CA LEU A 123 5.16 8.05 -2.79
C LEU A 123 6.58 8.24 -3.34
N HIS A 124 7.07 7.24 -4.04
CA HIS A 124 8.33 7.28 -4.77
C HIS A 124 8.06 7.30 -6.27
N VAL A 125 8.47 8.38 -6.94
CA VAL A 125 8.39 8.48 -8.41
C VAL A 125 9.39 7.50 -9.02
N VAL A 126 8.92 6.70 -9.97
CA VAL A 126 9.71 5.65 -10.61
C VAL A 126 9.66 5.76 -12.13
N ASP A 127 10.72 5.29 -12.78
CA ASP A 127 10.81 5.05 -14.23
C ASP A 127 11.21 3.58 -14.42
N LEU A 128 10.26 2.70 -14.17
CA LEU A 128 10.45 1.25 -14.18
C LEU A 128 9.37 0.60 -15.05
N ASP A 129 9.69 -0.55 -15.62
CA ASP A 129 8.66 -1.40 -16.21
C ASP A 129 7.70 -1.95 -15.13
N LEU A 130 6.55 -2.42 -15.57
CA LEU A 130 5.47 -2.86 -14.70
C LEU A 130 5.89 -3.93 -13.69
N LEU A 131 6.65 -4.94 -14.14
CA LEU A 131 7.06 -6.05 -13.28
C LEU A 131 8.10 -5.60 -12.25
N ALA A 132 9.07 -4.79 -12.67
CA ALA A 132 10.07 -4.22 -11.77
C ALA A 132 9.41 -3.30 -10.72
N ALA A 133 8.46 -2.47 -11.14
CA ALA A 133 7.78 -1.55 -10.24
C ALA A 133 6.95 -2.27 -9.16
N VAL A 134 6.19 -3.30 -9.53
CA VAL A 134 5.40 -4.11 -8.57
C VAL A 134 6.30 -4.88 -7.60
N ALA A 135 7.54 -5.24 -8.03
CA ALA A 135 8.50 -5.95 -7.18
C ALA A 135 9.24 -5.03 -6.18
N VAL A 136 9.09 -3.70 -6.25
CA VAL A 136 9.80 -2.75 -5.37
C VAL A 136 9.46 -2.99 -3.90
N GLU A 137 8.19 -3.16 -3.56
CA GLU A 137 7.76 -3.35 -2.16
C GLU A 137 8.36 -4.63 -1.56
N PRO A 138 8.17 -5.84 -2.15
CA PRO A 138 8.76 -7.05 -1.57
C PRO A 138 10.30 -7.03 -1.58
N LEU A 139 10.93 -6.38 -2.58
CA LEU A 139 12.38 -6.21 -2.62
C LEU A 139 12.88 -5.31 -1.48
N ALA A 140 12.16 -4.23 -1.17
CA ALA A 140 12.50 -3.35 -0.04
C ALA A 140 12.51 -4.11 1.29
N ALA A 141 11.57 -5.02 1.51
CA ALA A 141 11.54 -5.88 2.69
C ALA A 141 12.76 -6.82 2.74
N ILE A 142 13.16 -7.40 1.60
CA ILE A 142 14.34 -8.27 1.51
C ILE A 142 15.62 -7.48 1.80
N ILE A 143 15.78 -6.29 1.20
CA ILE A 143 16.95 -5.44 1.42
C ILE A 143 17.07 -5.06 2.90
N ASN A 144 15.96 -4.63 3.51
CA ASN A 144 15.95 -4.30 4.94
C ASN A 144 16.33 -5.50 5.82
N ALA A 145 15.91 -6.71 5.46
CA ALA A 145 16.31 -7.92 6.18
C ALA A 145 17.83 -8.21 6.03
N LEU A 146 18.38 -8.02 4.84
CA LEU A 146 19.82 -8.21 4.58
C LEU A 146 20.69 -7.17 5.30
N ASP A 147 20.21 -5.94 5.42
CA ASP A 147 20.90 -4.87 6.17
C ASP A 147 20.98 -5.18 7.67
N GLN A 148 19.92 -5.80 8.22
CA GLN A 148 19.90 -6.19 9.63
C GLN A 148 20.62 -7.51 9.90
N PHE A 149 20.58 -8.43 8.96
CA PHE A 149 21.14 -9.79 9.06
C PHE A 149 21.92 -10.12 7.80
N PRO A 150 23.15 -9.56 7.64
CA PRO A 150 23.96 -9.84 6.46
C PRO A 150 24.27 -11.34 6.38
N PRO A 151 24.31 -11.92 5.17
CA PRO A 151 24.66 -13.33 4.99
C PRO A 151 26.05 -13.61 5.57
N LEU A 152 26.20 -14.75 6.22
CA LEU A 152 27.50 -15.23 6.68
C LEU A 152 28.38 -15.52 5.45
N THR A 153 29.52 -14.85 5.35
CA THR A 153 30.53 -15.08 4.31
C THR A 153 31.31 -16.35 4.58
#